data_98fbdf773cbc8715eee24557e8100fe1
#
_entry.id   98fbdf773cbc8715eee24557e8100fe1
#
_cell.length_a   1.000
_cell.length_b   1.000
_cell.length_c   1.000
_cell.angle_alpha   90.00
_cell.angle_beta   90.00
_cell.angle_gamma   90.00
#
_symmetry.space_group_name_H-M   'P 1'
#
loop_
_entity.id
_entity.type
_entity.pdbx_description
1 polymer ?
#
loop_
_entity_poly.entity_id
_entity_poly.type
_entity_poly.pdbx_seq_one_letter_code
_entity_poly.pdbx_strand_id
1 'polypeptide(L)' 'MTIAEYLEQQGLERGLAQGRQEGRKEEAQRIAVAMLHRGLPRDLVARLTGLTEQELAPLAD' A
#
# COMPACT_ATOMS: atom_id res chain seq x y z
N MET A 1 28.92 14.89 13.08
CA MET A 1 28.21 13.65 12.71
C MET A 1 29.22 12.57 12.37
N THR A 2 29.09 11.39 12.97
CA THR A 2 29.95 10.23 12.65
C THR A 2 29.33 9.45 11.48
N ILE A 3 30.13 8.57 10.88
CA ILE A 3 29.65 7.69 9.80
C ILE A 3 28.53 6.76 10.35
N ALA A 4 28.70 6.27 11.59
CA ALA A 4 27.69 5.43 12.22
C ALA A 4 26.36 6.16 12.38
N GLU A 5 26.37 7.40 12.87
CA GLU A 5 25.17 8.22 13.03
C GLU A 5 24.50 8.49 11.69
N TYR A 6 25.30 8.76 10.65
CA TYR A 6 24.79 8.99 9.31
C TYR A 6 24.06 7.74 8.76
N LEU A 7 24.67 6.56 8.93
CA LEU A 7 24.08 5.30 8.48
C LEU A 7 22.81 4.95 9.25
N GLU A 8 22.80 5.18 10.56
CA GLU A 8 21.60 4.99 11.38
C GLU A 8 20.45 5.89 10.93
N GLN A 9 20.75 7.16 10.65
CA GLN A 9 19.76 8.12 10.18
C GLN A 9 19.20 7.70 8.83
N GLN A 10 20.04 7.26 7.90
CA GLN A 10 19.61 6.76 6.60
C GLN A 10 18.73 5.52 6.72
N GLY A 11 19.10 4.60 7.60
CA GLY A 11 18.32 3.40 7.86
C GLY A 11 16.94 3.74 8.41
N LEU A 12 16.87 4.69 9.34
CA LEU A 12 15.60 5.15 9.91
C LEU A 12 14.72 5.80 8.84
N GLU A 13 15.28 6.67 8.01
CA GLU A 13 14.53 7.33 6.93
C GLU A 13 13.97 6.32 5.93
N ARG A 14 14.77 5.32 5.55
CA ARG A 14 14.33 4.25 4.64
C ARG A 14 13.21 3.43 5.28
N GLY A 15 13.34 3.09 6.56
CA GLY A 15 12.33 2.34 7.30
C GLY A 15 11.01 3.10 7.38
N LEU A 16 11.06 4.41 7.66
CA LEU A 16 9.87 5.25 7.71
C LEU A 16 9.20 5.38 6.34
N ALA A 17 9.99 5.53 5.27
CA ALA A 17 9.46 5.61 3.91
C ALA A 17 8.79 4.30 3.50
N GLN A 18 9.43 3.17 3.81
CA GLN A 18 8.88 1.85 3.53
C GLN A 18 7.59 1.61 4.31
N GLY A 19 7.57 1.95 5.60
CA GLY A 19 6.38 1.82 6.45
C GLY A 19 5.22 2.64 5.94
N ARG A 20 5.47 3.87 5.46
CA ARG A 20 4.43 4.71 4.87
C ARG A 20 3.87 4.11 3.58
N GLN A 21 4.73 3.56 2.75
CA GLN A 21 4.32 2.92 1.50
C GLN A 21 3.48 1.68 1.77
N GLU A 22 3.91 0.84 2.72
CA GLU A 22 3.17 -0.35 3.14
C GLU A 22 1.82 0.03 3.75
N GLY A 23 1.78 1.08 4.58
CA GLY A 23 0.55 1.57 5.18
C GLY A 23 -0.45 2.07 4.15
N ARG A 24 0.02 2.76 3.11
CA ARG A 24 -0.84 3.20 2.01
C ARG A 24 -1.42 2.02 1.24
N LYS A 25 -0.61 1.00 1.02
CA LYS A 25 -1.04 -0.21 0.33
C LYS A 25 -2.10 -0.96 1.14
N GLU A 26 -1.89 -1.12 2.43
CA GLU A 26 -2.85 -1.76 3.33
C GLU A 26 -4.18 -1.01 3.35
N GLU A 27 -4.15 0.31 3.43
CA GLU A 27 -5.35 1.13 3.40
C GLU A 27 -6.08 1.02 2.05
N ALA A 28 -5.33 1.03 0.95
CA ALA A 28 -5.91 0.85 -0.38
C ALA A 28 -6.59 -0.52 -0.51
N GLN A 29 -5.99 -1.56 0.05
CA GLN A 29 -6.58 -2.90 0.06
C GLN A 29 -7.88 -2.93 0.88
N ARG A 30 -7.91 -2.27 2.02
CA ARG A 30 -9.11 -2.19 2.86
C ARG A 30 -10.26 -1.50 2.11
N ILE A 31 -9.97 -0.39 1.46
CA ILE A 31 -10.94 0.36 0.66
C ILE A 31 -11.43 -0.49 -0.51
N ALA A 32 -10.51 -1.19 -1.18
CA ALA A 32 -10.84 -2.05 -2.30
C ALA A 32 -11.82 -3.17 -1.89
N VAL A 33 -11.57 -3.80 -0.75
CA VAL A 33 -12.48 -4.84 -0.22
C VAL A 33 -13.87 -4.27 0.02
N ALA A 34 -13.95 -3.10 0.63
CA ALA A 34 -15.25 -2.44 0.88
C ALA A 34 -15.99 -2.14 -0.43
N MET A 35 -15.27 -1.67 -1.43
CA MET A 35 -15.85 -1.37 -2.75
C MET A 35 -16.36 -2.64 -3.44
N LEU A 36 -15.57 -3.71 -3.41
CA LEU A 36 -15.94 -4.99 -4.00
C LEU A 36 -17.20 -5.57 -3.33
N HIS A 37 -17.29 -5.46 -2.00
CA HIS A 37 -18.46 -5.92 -1.26
C HIS A 37 -19.72 -5.12 -1.62
N ARG A 38 -19.57 -3.90 -2.09
CA ARG A 38 -20.69 -3.08 -2.54
C ARG A 38 -21.05 -3.32 -3.99
N GLY A 39 -20.35 -4.23 -4.66
CA GLY A 39 -20.66 -4.62 -6.02
C GLY A 39 -20.03 -3.76 -7.10
N LEU A 40 -19.03 -2.93 -6.76
CA LEU A 40 -18.32 -2.16 -7.77
C LEU A 40 -17.49 -3.10 -8.66
N PRO A 41 -17.41 -2.84 -9.98
CA PRO A 41 -16.59 -3.67 -10.86
C PRO A 41 -15.10 -3.52 -10.55
N ARG A 42 -14.36 -4.60 -10.77
CA ARG A 42 -12.91 -4.67 -10.45
C ARG A 42 -12.11 -3.59 -11.17
N ASP A 43 -12.38 -3.33 -12.41
CA ASP A 43 -11.67 -2.31 -13.19
C ASP A 43 -11.83 -0.92 -12.58
N LEU A 44 -13.03 -0.60 -12.10
CA LEU A 44 -13.27 0.65 -11.40
C LEU A 44 -12.54 0.70 -10.07
N VAL A 45 -12.59 -0.38 -9.28
CA VAL A 45 -11.88 -0.48 -8.01
C VAL A 45 -10.39 -0.31 -8.20
N ALA A 46 -9.79 -0.96 -9.21
CA ALA A 46 -8.38 -0.82 -9.55
C ALA A 46 -8.03 0.63 -9.85
N ARG A 47 -8.86 1.30 -10.62
CA ARG A 47 -8.65 2.70 -11.01
C ARG A 47 -8.70 3.64 -9.81
N LEU A 48 -9.68 3.45 -8.93
CA LEU A 48 -9.88 4.32 -7.77
C LEU A 48 -8.85 4.09 -6.67
N THR A 49 -8.40 2.86 -6.48
CA THR A 49 -7.44 2.51 -5.42
C THR A 49 -5.99 2.52 -5.87
N GLY A 50 -5.74 2.47 -7.18
CA GLY A 50 -4.40 2.34 -7.73
C GLY A 50 -3.83 0.93 -7.62
N LEU A 51 -4.64 -0.06 -7.20
CA LEU A 51 -4.20 -1.45 -7.12
C LEU A 51 -4.28 -2.12 -8.50
N THR A 52 -3.39 -3.07 -8.74
CA THR A 52 -3.41 -3.87 -9.97
C THR A 52 -4.45 -4.98 -9.87
N GLU A 53 -4.81 -5.56 -11.00
CA GLU A 53 -5.68 -6.74 -11.05
C GLU A 53 -5.12 -7.90 -10.22
N GLN A 54 -3.80 -8.08 -10.24
CA GLN A 54 -3.12 -9.12 -9.46
C GLN A 54 -3.26 -8.89 -7.95
N GLU A 55 -3.25 -7.62 -7.55
CA GLU A 55 -3.43 -7.25 -6.15
C GLU A 55 -4.88 -7.36 -5.71
N LEU A 56 -5.83 -7.16 -6.62
CA LEU A 56 -7.26 -7.27 -6.33
C LEU A 56 -7.76 -8.71 -6.30
N ALA A 57 -7.20 -9.59 -7.10
CA ALA A 57 -7.68 -10.96 -7.23
C ALA A 57 -7.82 -11.70 -5.88
N PRO A 58 -6.82 -11.67 -4.97
CA PRO A 58 -6.98 -12.32 -3.67
C PRO A 58 -7.99 -11.63 -2.74
N LEU A 59 -8.33 -10.37 -3.01
CA LEU A 59 -9.28 -9.61 -2.19
C LEU A 59 -10.73 -9.82 -2.59
N ALA A 60 -10.96 -10.33 -3.79
CA ALA A 60 -12.29 -10.45 -4.38
C ALA A 60 -13.08 -11.69 -3.93
N ASP A 61 -12.48 -12.55 -3.14
CA ASP A 61 -13.13 -13.78 -2.63
C ASP A 61 -13.98 -13.53 -1.40
#